data_545ddfd6e0a83c7356b3ce16e8536ef6
#
_entry.id   545ddfd6e0a83c7356b3ce16e8536ef6
#
_cell.length_a   1.000
_cell.length_b   1.000
_cell.length_c   1.000
_cell.angle_alpha   90.00
_cell.angle_beta   90.00
_cell.angle_gamma   90.00
#
_symmetry.space_group_name_H-M   'P 1'
#
loop_
_entity.id
_entity.type
_entity.pdbx_description
1 polymer ?
#
loop_
_entity_poly.entity_id
_entity_poly.type
_entity_poly.pdbx_seq_one_letter_code
_entity_poly.pdbx_strand_id
1 'polypeptide(L)'
;MKNLLGIVVLGLLLSGNANASNHYPITRDSKIAIARGELLYNQHCASCHMSNLSGAKNWKSKDKDGHNLSPPLNGSGHTWHHSDELLHNIIKHGFINLVKNYKGKMVGFGDKMNDKEIDSVLSYIKSHWKDEIYERQISISK
;
A
#
# COMPACT_ATOMS: atom_id res chain seq x y z
N MET A 1 -35.62 19.90 59.84
CA MET A 1 -35.58 20.37 58.44
C MET A 1 -34.20 20.09 57.90
N LYS A 2 -34.00 19.05 56.99
CA LYS A 2 -32.72 18.61 56.49
C LYS A 2 -32.70 18.98 55.00
N ASN A 3 -31.88 19.95 54.62
CA ASN A 3 -31.67 20.35 53.23
C ASN A 3 -30.73 19.33 52.56
N LEU A 4 -31.24 18.56 51.61
CA LEU A 4 -30.43 17.77 50.68
C LEU A 4 -29.98 18.68 49.54
N LEU A 5 -28.67 18.98 49.47
CA LEU A 5 -28.04 19.60 48.31
C LEU A 5 -27.79 18.50 47.26
N GLY A 6 -28.53 18.52 46.16
CA GLY A 6 -28.29 17.63 45.05
C GLY A 6 -27.10 18.12 44.21
N ILE A 7 -26.06 17.33 44.16
CA ILE A 7 -24.90 17.58 43.25
C ILE A 7 -25.29 17.09 41.86
N VAL A 8 -25.52 18.03 40.94
CA VAL A 8 -25.65 17.72 39.50
C VAL A 8 -24.25 17.59 38.92
N VAL A 9 -23.84 16.36 38.66
CA VAL A 9 -22.60 16.10 37.89
C VAL A 9 -22.92 16.25 36.40
N LEU A 10 -22.53 17.39 35.86
CA LEU A 10 -22.59 17.65 34.40
C LEU A 10 -21.49 16.88 33.72
N GLY A 11 -21.81 15.69 33.19
CA GLY A 11 -20.87 14.90 32.37
C GLY A 11 -20.58 15.58 31.04
N LEU A 12 -19.39 16.14 30.89
CA LEU A 12 -18.88 16.62 29.59
C LEU A 12 -18.62 15.41 28.70
N LEU A 13 -19.53 15.12 27.79
CA LEU A 13 -19.25 14.18 26.67
C LEU A 13 -18.32 14.88 25.70
N LEU A 14 -17.02 14.63 25.83
CA LEU A 14 -16.02 14.93 24.79
C LEU A 14 -16.26 14.00 23.62
N SER A 15 -17.12 14.39 22.69
CA SER A 15 -17.20 13.79 21.36
C SER A 15 -15.95 14.16 20.56
N GLY A 16 -14.88 13.41 20.77
CA GLY A 16 -13.70 13.46 19.91
C GLY A 16 -14.08 12.95 18.53
N ASN A 17 -14.30 13.85 17.57
CA ASN A 17 -14.28 13.50 16.16
C ASN A 17 -12.85 13.11 15.79
N ALA A 18 -12.48 11.85 16.03
CA ALA A 18 -11.32 11.27 15.40
C ALA A 18 -11.68 11.09 13.91
N ASN A 19 -11.28 12.03 13.07
CA ASN A 19 -11.16 11.79 11.65
C ASN A 19 -10.07 10.71 11.47
N ALA A 20 -10.46 9.45 11.62
CA ALA A 20 -9.58 8.34 11.30
C ALA A 20 -9.29 8.45 9.80
N SER A 21 -8.04 8.78 9.45
CA SER A 21 -7.63 8.81 8.06
C SER A 21 -7.96 7.45 7.42
N ASN A 22 -8.41 7.45 6.18
CA ASN A 22 -8.67 6.21 5.43
C ASN A 22 -7.38 5.49 5.05
N HIS A 23 -6.21 6.05 5.40
CA HIS A 23 -4.88 5.55 5.09
C HIS A 23 -4.11 5.13 6.33
N TYR A 24 -3.26 4.13 6.19
CA TYR A 24 -2.21 3.80 7.14
C TYR A 24 -0.89 4.46 6.72
N PRO A 25 0.02 4.77 7.66
CA PRO A 25 1.38 5.10 7.29
C PRO A 25 2.01 3.94 6.51
N ILE A 26 2.48 4.22 5.31
CA ILE A 26 3.19 3.22 4.48
C ILE A 26 4.64 3.16 4.94
N THR A 27 4.95 2.21 5.81
CA THR A 27 6.26 2.06 6.45
C THR A 27 6.63 0.59 6.62
N ARG A 28 7.92 0.28 6.58
CA ARG A 28 8.45 -1.06 6.88
C ARG A 28 8.56 -1.37 8.38
N ASP A 29 8.15 -0.44 9.27
CA ASP A 29 8.30 -0.58 10.72
C ASP A 29 7.03 -1.15 11.39
N SER A 30 5.88 -1.11 10.72
CA SER A 30 4.63 -1.61 11.25
C SER A 30 4.47 -3.12 11.01
N LYS A 31 4.78 -3.94 12.02
CA LYS A 31 4.61 -5.40 11.94
C LYS A 31 3.17 -5.82 11.57
N ILE A 32 2.18 -5.10 12.06
CA ILE A 32 0.76 -5.38 11.78
C ILE A 32 0.44 -5.10 10.31
N ALA A 33 0.85 -3.94 9.78
CA ALA A 33 0.64 -3.61 8.38
C ALA A 33 1.39 -4.58 7.46
N ILE A 34 2.64 -4.94 7.79
CA ILE A 34 3.44 -5.91 7.03
C ILE A 34 2.76 -7.27 6.98
N ALA A 35 2.33 -7.82 8.12
CA ALA A 35 1.67 -9.13 8.15
C ALA A 35 0.35 -9.13 7.36
N ARG A 36 -0.46 -8.06 7.46
CA ARG A 36 -1.67 -7.89 6.65
C ARG A 36 -1.33 -7.78 5.17
N GLY A 37 -0.31 -6.98 4.84
CA GLY A 37 0.16 -6.78 3.47
C GLY A 37 0.69 -8.05 2.82
N GLU A 38 1.38 -8.91 3.57
CA GLU A 38 1.85 -10.22 3.10
C GLU A 38 0.70 -11.12 2.65
N LEU A 39 -0.36 -11.23 3.47
CA LEU A 39 -1.54 -12.01 3.12
C LEU A 39 -2.19 -11.50 1.83
N LEU A 40 -2.41 -10.20 1.74
CA LEU A 40 -3.03 -9.56 0.57
C LEU A 40 -2.15 -9.65 -0.68
N TYR A 41 -0.84 -9.48 -0.51
CA TYR A 41 0.13 -9.62 -1.59
C TYR A 41 0.09 -11.04 -2.18
N ASN A 42 0.13 -12.05 -1.34
CA ASN A 42 0.05 -13.46 -1.78
C ASN A 42 -1.27 -13.77 -2.49
N GLN A 43 -2.36 -13.16 -2.05
CA GLN A 43 -3.68 -13.35 -2.63
C GLN A 43 -3.86 -12.67 -4.00
N HIS A 44 -3.32 -11.46 -4.16
CA HIS A 44 -3.66 -10.59 -5.30
C HIS A 44 -2.48 -10.26 -6.23
N CYS A 45 -1.24 -10.34 -5.76
CA CYS A 45 -0.07 -9.83 -6.47
C CYS A 45 0.93 -10.92 -6.86
N ALA A 46 1.09 -11.95 -6.03
CA ALA A 46 2.13 -12.97 -6.17
C ALA A 46 2.02 -13.79 -7.47
N SER A 47 0.83 -13.96 -8.03
CA SER A 47 0.63 -14.67 -9.30
C SER A 47 1.41 -14.02 -10.47
N CYS A 48 1.61 -12.70 -10.44
CA CYS A 48 2.34 -11.95 -11.45
C CYS A 48 3.73 -11.52 -10.97
N HIS A 49 3.85 -11.06 -9.72
CA HIS A 49 5.09 -10.51 -9.16
C HIS A 49 5.94 -11.53 -8.40
N MET A 50 5.50 -12.80 -8.35
CA MET A 50 6.08 -13.93 -7.61
C MET A 50 5.98 -13.75 -6.09
N SER A 51 5.89 -14.85 -5.34
CA SER A 51 5.78 -14.80 -3.87
C SER A 51 7.01 -14.21 -3.18
N ASN A 52 8.17 -14.29 -3.82
CA ASN A 52 9.42 -13.68 -3.37
C ASN A 52 9.67 -12.28 -3.93
N LEU A 53 8.67 -11.64 -4.53
CA LEU A 53 8.74 -10.30 -5.13
C LEU A 53 9.77 -10.14 -6.25
N SER A 54 10.28 -11.24 -6.83
CA SER A 54 11.33 -11.20 -7.85
C SER A 54 10.84 -10.73 -9.24
N GLY A 55 9.52 -10.66 -9.43
CA GLY A 55 8.94 -10.40 -10.74
C GLY A 55 9.12 -11.56 -11.74
N ALA A 56 8.64 -11.37 -12.94
CA ALA A 56 8.76 -12.36 -14.01
C ALA A 56 10.23 -12.51 -14.47
N LYS A 57 10.62 -13.72 -14.86
CA LYS A 57 11.92 -13.95 -15.50
C LYS A 57 12.03 -13.06 -16.75
N ASN A 58 13.16 -12.38 -16.90
CA ASN A 58 13.39 -11.44 -17.99
C ASN A 58 12.35 -10.30 -18.05
N TRP A 59 11.91 -9.78 -16.92
CA TRP A 59 10.85 -8.77 -16.81
C TRP A 59 11.06 -7.50 -17.68
N LYS A 60 12.28 -7.22 -18.12
CA LYS A 60 12.59 -6.12 -19.06
C LYS A 60 12.19 -6.44 -20.50
N SER A 61 11.84 -7.68 -20.79
CA SER A 61 11.36 -8.14 -22.09
C SER A 61 9.83 -8.04 -22.16
N LYS A 62 9.29 -8.42 -23.31
CA LYS A 62 7.85 -8.53 -23.53
C LYS A 62 7.43 -9.98 -23.64
N ASP A 63 6.15 -10.24 -23.35
CA ASP A 63 5.54 -11.54 -23.65
C ASP A 63 5.32 -11.70 -25.20
N LYS A 64 4.82 -12.88 -25.56
CA LYS A 64 4.54 -13.21 -26.99
C LYS A 64 3.52 -12.27 -27.64
N ASP A 65 2.70 -11.60 -26.86
CA ASP A 65 1.64 -10.68 -27.32
C ASP A 65 2.10 -9.20 -27.25
N GLY A 66 3.37 -8.97 -26.92
CA GLY A 66 3.98 -7.64 -26.84
C GLY A 66 3.71 -6.88 -25.55
N HIS A 67 3.22 -7.54 -24.49
CA HIS A 67 2.98 -6.89 -23.20
C HIS A 67 4.22 -6.87 -22.33
N ASN A 68 4.36 -5.81 -21.53
CA ASN A 68 5.35 -5.71 -20.47
C ASN A 68 5.14 -6.80 -19.42
N LEU A 69 6.20 -7.48 -19.04
CA LEU A 69 6.21 -8.44 -17.96
C LEU A 69 6.25 -7.75 -16.59
N SER A 70 5.78 -8.45 -15.56
CA SER A 70 5.70 -7.93 -14.20
C SER A 70 7.08 -7.69 -13.60
N PRO A 71 7.43 -6.46 -13.20
CA PRO A 71 8.75 -6.16 -12.64
C PRO A 71 8.92 -6.70 -11.22
N PRO A 72 10.18 -6.81 -10.75
CA PRO A 72 10.49 -7.06 -9.35
C PRO A 72 9.99 -5.95 -8.44
N LEU A 73 9.51 -6.34 -7.24
CA LEU A 73 9.06 -5.42 -6.20
C LEU A 73 9.96 -5.44 -4.95
N ASN A 74 10.96 -6.32 -4.91
CA ASN A 74 11.91 -6.50 -3.80
C ASN A 74 13.07 -5.49 -3.75
N GLY A 75 12.95 -4.39 -4.47
CA GLY A 75 13.98 -3.35 -4.57
C GLY A 75 14.97 -3.54 -5.73
N SER A 76 15.02 -4.72 -6.40
CA SER A 76 15.86 -4.93 -7.58
C SER A 76 15.26 -4.37 -8.88
N GLY A 77 13.98 -4.00 -8.86
CA GLY A 77 13.31 -3.28 -9.95
C GLY A 77 13.43 -1.77 -9.80
N HIS A 78 12.41 -1.03 -10.29
CA HIS A 78 12.39 0.44 -10.25
C HIS A 78 11.24 1.04 -9.44
N THR A 79 10.47 0.22 -8.72
CA THR A 79 9.29 0.63 -7.94
C THR A 79 9.61 1.76 -6.94
N TRP A 80 10.77 1.71 -6.34
CA TRP A 80 11.25 2.69 -5.36
C TRP A 80 11.58 4.09 -5.94
N HIS A 81 11.51 4.28 -7.25
CA HIS A 81 11.62 5.60 -7.89
C HIS A 81 10.32 6.42 -7.83
N HIS A 82 9.25 5.85 -7.31
CA HIS A 82 7.92 6.45 -7.28
C HIS A 82 7.50 6.79 -5.85
N SER A 83 6.69 7.86 -5.69
CA SER A 83 6.10 8.23 -4.41
C SER A 83 5.08 7.20 -3.94
N ASP A 84 4.80 7.19 -2.63
CA ASP A 84 3.78 6.33 -2.05
C ASP A 84 2.40 6.59 -2.64
N GLU A 85 2.06 7.84 -2.87
CA GLU A 85 0.79 8.23 -3.50
C GLU A 85 0.65 7.62 -4.91
N LEU A 86 1.70 7.70 -5.73
CA LEU A 86 1.67 7.12 -7.06
C LEU A 86 1.58 5.60 -7.02
N LEU A 87 2.34 4.94 -6.14
CA LEU A 87 2.30 3.49 -5.96
C LEU A 87 0.94 3.02 -5.48
N HIS A 88 0.33 3.74 -4.53
CA HIS A 88 -1.03 3.50 -4.06
C HIS A 88 -2.04 3.57 -5.22
N ASN A 89 -1.99 4.64 -5.99
CA ASN A 89 -2.88 4.85 -7.13
C ASN A 89 -2.69 3.78 -8.22
N ILE A 90 -1.46 3.33 -8.46
CA ILE A 90 -1.19 2.23 -9.40
C ILE A 90 -1.86 0.93 -8.94
N ILE A 91 -1.79 0.59 -7.66
CA ILE A 91 -2.46 -0.61 -7.13
C ILE A 91 -3.98 -0.43 -7.18
N LYS A 92 -4.49 0.72 -6.77
CA LYS A 92 -5.92 1.00 -6.68
C LYS A 92 -6.60 0.98 -8.05
N HIS A 93 -6.02 1.65 -9.02
CA HIS A 93 -6.64 1.89 -10.33
C HIS A 93 -6.10 1.02 -11.46
N GLY A 94 -4.90 0.44 -11.29
CA GLY A 94 -4.18 -0.31 -12.31
C GLY A 94 -3.44 0.59 -13.31
N PHE A 95 -2.28 0.16 -13.74
CA PHE A 95 -1.48 0.88 -14.73
C PHE A 95 -2.20 1.04 -16.07
N ILE A 96 -3.02 0.05 -16.43
CA ILE A 96 -3.79 0.07 -17.69
C ILE A 96 -4.80 1.23 -17.75
N ASN A 97 -5.27 1.69 -16.59
CA ASN A 97 -6.22 2.81 -16.49
C ASN A 97 -5.54 4.16 -16.25
N LEU A 98 -4.31 4.16 -15.76
CA LEU A 98 -3.55 5.38 -15.45
C LEU A 98 -2.71 5.88 -16.63
N VAL A 99 -2.24 4.98 -17.48
CA VAL A 99 -1.31 5.31 -18.57
C VAL A 99 -1.91 4.93 -19.93
N LYS A 100 -2.18 5.95 -20.73
CA LYS A 100 -2.70 5.75 -22.11
C LYS A 100 -1.74 4.88 -22.91
N ASN A 101 -2.30 3.88 -23.60
CA ASN A 101 -1.55 2.93 -24.45
C ASN A 101 -0.53 2.08 -23.67
N TYR A 102 -0.70 1.90 -22.35
CA TYR A 102 0.15 1.02 -21.56
C TYR A 102 0.10 -0.41 -22.10
N LYS A 103 1.27 -1.00 -22.30
CA LYS A 103 1.43 -2.36 -22.85
C LYS A 103 1.65 -3.43 -21.78
N GLY A 104 1.09 -3.28 -20.60
CA GLY A 104 1.13 -4.28 -19.52
C GLY A 104 -0.26 -4.77 -19.16
N LYS A 105 -0.33 -5.69 -18.16
CA LYS A 105 -1.57 -6.36 -17.73
C LYS A 105 -1.97 -6.01 -16.29
N MET A 106 -1.32 -5.04 -15.66
CA MET A 106 -1.62 -4.68 -14.28
C MET A 106 -2.96 -3.95 -14.18
N VAL A 107 -3.96 -4.68 -13.74
CA VAL A 107 -5.31 -4.16 -13.44
C VAL A 107 -5.35 -3.48 -12.06
N GLY A 108 -6.42 -2.72 -11.78
CA GLY A 108 -6.67 -2.14 -10.47
C GLY A 108 -7.27 -3.15 -9.48
N PHE A 109 -7.08 -2.85 -8.20
CA PHE A 109 -7.57 -3.69 -7.10
C PHE A 109 -8.45 -2.91 -6.11
N GLY A 110 -8.86 -1.68 -6.43
CA GLY A 110 -9.68 -0.85 -5.57
C GLY A 110 -11.11 -1.39 -5.32
N ASP A 111 -11.57 -2.36 -6.11
CA ASP A 111 -12.80 -3.13 -5.90
C ASP A 111 -12.61 -4.31 -4.92
N LYS A 112 -11.37 -4.72 -4.65
CA LYS A 112 -10.99 -5.88 -3.81
C LYS A 112 -10.31 -5.51 -2.52
N MET A 113 -9.67 -4.33 -2.48
CA MET A 113 -8.93 -3.82 -1.34
C MET A 113 -9.29 -2.36 -1.07
N ASN A 114 -9.54 -2.02 0.18
CA ASN A 114 -9.66 -0.63 0.62
C ASN A 114 -8.28 0.05 0.73
N ASP A 115 -8.27 1.36 0.95
CA ASP A 115 -7.03 2.14 0.99
C ASP A 115 -6.04 1.66 2.05
N LYS A 116 -6.50 1.29 3.26
CA LYS A 116 -5.64 0.74 4.32
C LYS A 116 -5.02 -0.62 3.96
N GLU A 117 -5.72 -1.43 3.21
CA GLU A 117 -5.23 -2.71 2.72
C GLU A 117 -4.17 -2.52 1.64
N ILE A 118 -4.36 -1.57 0.73
CA ILE A 118 -3.36 -1.18 -0.26
C ILE A 118 -2.10 -0.63 0.41
N ASP A 119 -2.25 0.24 1.42
CA ASP A 119 -1.13 0.77 2.22
C ASP A 119 -0.36 -0.35 2.94
N SER A 120 -1.09 -1.37 3.40
CA SER A 120 -0.48 -2.56 4.02
C SER A 120 0.34 -3.38 3.00
N VAL A 121 -0.16 -3.56 1.77
CA VAL A 121 0.59 -4.22 0.68
C VAL A 121 1.87 -3.44 0.37
N LEU A 122 1.82 -2.12 0.31
CA LEU A 122 3.00 -1.28 0.09
C LEU A 122 4.00 -1.39 1.25
N SER A 123 3.52 -1.44 2.49
CA SER A 123 4.37 -1.65 3.67
C SER A 123 5.10 -3.00 3.61
N TYR A 124 4.41 -4.07 3.19
CA TYR A 124 5.02 -5.38 2.97
C TYR A 124 6.07 -5.33 1.86
N ILE A 125 5.79 -4.72 0.72
CA ILE A 125 6.76 -4.55 -0.37
C ILE A 125 8.00 -3.80 0.12
N LYS A 126 7.82 -2.68 0.82
CA LYS A 126 8.93 -1.87 1.37
C LYS A 126 9.76 -2.62 2.41
N SER A 127 9.19 -3.56 3.14
CA SER A 127 9.92 -4.36 4.13
C SER A 127 11.00 -5.26 3.51
N HIS A 128 10.94 -5.49 2.20
CA HIS A 128 11.93 -6.25 1.43
C HIS A 128 13.04 -5.37 0.82
N TRP A 129 12.99 -4.06 1.01
CA TRP A 129 13.98 -3.16 0.44
C TRP A 129 15.17 -2.97 1.37
N LYS A 130 16.36 -2.89 0.79
CA LYS A 130 17.56 -2.48 1.51
C LYS A 130 17.41 -1.05 2.03
N ASP A 131 18.13 -0.72 3.10
CA ASP A 131 18.05 0.60 3.75
C ASP A 131 18.24 1.75 2.77
N GLU A 132 19.26 1.69 1.92
CA GLU A 132 19.56 2.73 0.93
C GLU A 132 18.39 2.99 -0.03
N ILE A 133 17.71 1.92 -0.46
CA ILE A 133 16.57 2.00 -1.37
C ILE A 133 15.35 2.57 -0.66
N TYR A 134 15.11 2.10 0.56
CA TYR A 134 14.01 2.56 1.39
C TYR A 134 14.12 4.05 1.71
N GLU A 135 15.29 4.50 2.20
CA GLU A 135 15.53 5.92 2.54
C GLU A 135 15.40 6.84 1.32
N ARG A 136 15.90 6.39 0.17
CA ARG A 136 15.75 7.15 -1.07
C ARG A 136 14.28 7.30 -1.48
N GLN A 137 13.49 6.23 -1.38
CA GLN A 137 12.07 6.28 -1.72
C GLN A 137 11.29 7.16 -0.74
N ILE A 138 11.60 7.13 0.56
CA ILE A 138 10.99 8.02 1.57
C ILE A 138 11.23 9.50 1.21
N SER A 139 12.39 9.85 0.66
CA SER A 139 12.69 11.23 0.25
C SER A 139 11.83 11.71 -0.93
N ILE A 140 11.31 10.78 -1.74
CA ILE A 140 10.42 11.06 -2.87
C ILE A 140 8.95 11.17 -2.42
N SER A 141 8.60 10.51 -1.31
CA SER A 141 7.22 10.44 -0.79
C SER A 141 6.85 11.56 0.17
N LYS A 142 7.77 12.49 0.47
CA LYS A 142 7.57 13.64 1.37
C LYS A 142 6.81 14.77 0.69
#